data_47d36c439ec6ba7bb0aef8b86f56469d
#
_entry.id   47d36c439ec6ba7bb0aef8b86f56469d
#
_cell.length_a   1.000
_cell.length_b   1.000
_cell.length_c   1.000
_cell.angle_alpha   90.00
_cell.angle_beta   90.00
_cell.angle_gamma   90.00
#
_symmetry.space_group_name_H-M   'P 1'
#
loop_
_entity.id
_entity.type
_entity.pdbx_description
1 polymer ?
#
loop_
_entity_poly.entity_id
_entity_poly.type
_entity_poly.pdbx_seq_one_letter_code
_entity_poly.pdbx_strand_id
1 'polypeptide(L)'
;MKKVMVCGCGAQGSTICRKLDEEACIEEVVCADYNLAAAEAVCKLMKKGTPKKVNAANIDEIVAAAEGCELLVNVMPLEFGVNMMHAAIKLGCCYQDLSACENITEVMDVDEYDRWIEGIKCMYDVYGKEFA
;
A
#
# COMPACT_ATOMS: atom_id res chain seq x y z
N MET A 1 -7.91 -14.83 4.68
CA MET A 1 -7.74 -13.58 3.94
C MET A 1 -7.86 -13.87 2.47
N LYS A 2 -8.87 -13.32 1.85
CA LYS A 2 -9.24 -13.76 0.49
C LYS A 2 -8.68 -12.86 -0.60
N LYS A 3 -8.67 -11.57 -0.38
CA LYS A 3 -8.23 -10.59 -1.37
C LYS A 3 -7.24 -9.59 -0.77
N VAL A 4 -6.13 -9.39 -1.47
CA VAL A 4 -5.05 -8.48 -1.07
C VAL A 4 -4.73 -7.56 -2.23
N MET A 5 -4.51 -6.28 -1.98
CA MET A 5 -3.92 -5.38 -2.98
C MET A 5 -2.48 -5.04 -2.62
N VAL A 6 -1.60 -5.18 -3.60
CA VAL A 6 -0.23 -4.67 -3.54
C VAL A 6 -0.13 -3.46 -4.48
N CYS A 7 0.19 -2.31 -3.93
CA CYS A 7 0.36 -1.07 -4.68
C CYS A 7 1.84 -0.76 -4.87
N GLY A 8 2.27 -0.75 -6.13
CA GLY A 8 3.66 -0.68 -6.57
C GLY A 8 4.16 -2.04 -7.06
N CYS A 9 4.30 -2.18 -8.39
CA CYS A 9 4.69 -3.43 -9.06
C CYS A 9 6.16 -3.40 -9.56
N GLY A 10 7.02 -2.64 -8.87
CA GLY A 10 8.46 -2.65 -9.11
C GLY A 10 9.13 -3.94 -8.63
N ALA A 11 10.44 -3.92 -8.43
CA ALA A 11 11.21 -5.12 -8.07
C ALA A 11 10.71 -5.79 -6.78
N GLN A 12 10.45 -5.01 -5.73
CA GLN A 12 9.94 -5.54 -4.46
C GLN A 12 8.46 -5.93 -4.56
N GLY A 13 7.62 -5.06 -5.12
CA GLY A 13 6.18 -5.32 -5.24
C GLY A 13 5.87 -6.55 -6.09
N SER A 14 6.56 -6.73 -7.20
CA SER A 14 6.40 -7.93 -8.05
C SER A 14 6.78 -9.21 -7.31
N THR A 15 7.80 -9.17 -6.47
CA THR A 15 8.19 -10.32 -5.64
C THR A 15 7.12 -10.62 -4.59
N ILE A 16 6.60 -9.59 -3.92
CA ILE A 16 5.52 -9.75 -2.94
C ILE A 16 4.26 -10.31 -3.60
N CYS A 17 3.82 -9.75 -4.74
CA CYS A 17 2.67 -10.26 -5.48
C CYS A 17 2.79 -11.75 -5.77
N ARG A 18 3.93 -12.18 -6.28
CA ARG A 18 4.18 -13.59 -6.61
C ARG A 18 4.21 -14.50 -5.38
N LYS A 19 4.72 -14.00 -4.26
CA LYS A 19 4.69 -14.76 -3.00
C LYS A 19 3.28 -14.91 -2.45
N LEU A 20 2.48 -13.86 -2.50
CA LEU A 20 1.07 -13.91 -2.11
C LEU A 20 0.25 -14.84 -3.02
N ASP A 21 0.59 -14.94 -4.30
CA ASP A 21 -0.04 -15.87 -5.24
C ASP A 21 0.15 -17.36 -4.86
N GLU A 22 1.25 -17.68 -4.17
CA GLU A 22 1.56 -19.04 -3.69
C GLU A 22 0.76 -19.41 -2.44
N GLU A 23 0.24 -18.44 -1.69
CA GLU A 23 -0.43 -18.66 -0.42
C GLU A 23 -1.85 -19.22 -0.58
N ALA A 24 -2.12 -20.36 0.05
CA ALA A 24 -3.41 -21.03 -0.06
C ALA A 24 -4.60 -20.25 0.50
N CYS A 25 -4.35 -19.38 1.50
CA CYS A 25 -5.38 -18.56 2.13
C CYS A 25 -5.76 -17.32 1.30
N ILE A 26 -5.06 -17.03 0.21
CA ILE A 26 -5.32 -15.88 -0.67
C ILE A 26 -6.01 -16.39 -1.94
N GLU A 27 -7.10 -15.76 -2.30
CA GLU A 27 -7.90 -16.08 -3.49
C GLU A 27 -7.62 -15.12 -4.65
N GLU A 28 -7.30 -13.86 -4.36
CA GLU A 28 -7.00 -12.83 -5.36
C GLU A 28 -5.91 -11.87 -4.87
N VAL A 29 -4.98 -11.54 -5.75
CA VAL A 29 -3.98 -10.50 -5.55
C VAL A 29 -4.18 -9.42 -6.59
N VAL A 30 -4.64 -8.24 -6.15
CA VAL A 30 -4.69 -7.06 -7.00
C VAL A 30 -3.30 -6.46 -7.09
N CYS A 31 -2.72 -6.48 -8.27
CA CYS A 31 -1.44 -5.85 -8.59
C CYS A 31 -1.71 -4.45 -9.12
N ALA A 32 -1.48 -3.43 -8.32
CA ALA A 32 -1.78 -2.05 -8.66
C ALA A 32 -0.50 -1.25 -8.91
N ASP A 33 -0.49 -0.48 -9.99
CA ASP A 33 0.61 0.41 -10.34
C ASP A 33 0.10 1.61 -11.15
N TYR A 34 0.81 2.73 -11.11
CA TYR A 34 0.53 3.86 -12.00
C TYR A 34 0.76 3.46 -13.47
N ASN A 35 1.77 2.63 -13.72
CA ASN A 35 2.03 2.01 -15.01
C ASN A 35 1.30 0.66 -15.10
N LEU A 36 0.17 0.63 -15.78
CA LEU A 36 -0.63 -0.59 -15.97
C LEU A 36 0.20 -1.74 -16.57
N ALA A 37 1.12 -1.45 -17.49
CA ALA A 37 1.97 -2.47 -18.10
C ALA A 37 2.86 -3.20 -17.08
N ALA A 38 3.31 -2.51 -16.03
CA ALA A 38 4.07 -3.13 -14.93
C ALA A 38 3.18 -4.10 -14.14
N ALA A 39 1.96 -3.70 -13.81
CA ALA A 39 0.99 -4.57 -13.14
C ALA A 39 0.63 -5.80 -14.00
N GLU A 40 0.38 -5.61 -15.28
CA GLU A 40 0.10 -6.71 -16.22
C GLU A 40 1.26 -7.69 -16.36
N ALA A 41 2.50 -7.18 -16.39
CA ALA A 41 3.70 -8.01 -16.49
C ALA A 41 3.84 -8.96 -15.30
N VAL A 42 3.55 -8.46 -14.09
CA VAL A 42 3.55 -9.29 -12.87
C VAL A 42 2.44 -10.33 -12.93
N CYS A 43 1.23 -9.92 -13.26
CA CYS A 43 0.07 -10.82 -13.33
C CYS A 43 0.23 -11.96 -14.32
N LYS A 44 0.96 -11.76 -15.42
CA LYS A 44 1.29 -12.85 -16.37
C LYS A 44 2.08 -14.02 -15.75
N LEU A 45 2.75 -13.78 -14.63
CA LEU A 45 3.52 -14.78 -13.90
C LEU A 45 2.75 -15.38 -12.73
N MET A 46 1.48 -15.03 -12.57
CA MET A 46 0.64 -15.37 -11.42
C MET A 46 -0.62 -16.13 -11.89
N LYS A 47 -1.23 -16.86 -10.95
CA LYS A 47 -2.51 -17.56 -11.17
C LYS A 47 -3.70 -16.73 -10.67
N LYS A 48 -3.50 -15.90 -9.66
CA LYS A 48 -4.54 -15.15 -8.92
C LYS A 48 -4.40 -13.64 -9.07
N GLY A 49 -3.53 -13.18 -9.97
CA GLY A 49 -3.21 -11.77 -10.18
C GLY A 49 -4.27 -11.04 -10.99
N THR A 50 -4.71 -9.87 -10.51
CA THR A 50 -5.59 -8.95 -11.22
C THR A 50 -4.87 -7.59 -11.36
N PRO A 51 -4.53 -7.15 -12.58
CA PRO A 51 -3.84 -5.89 -12.78
C PRO A 51 -4.80 -4.71 -12.66
N LYS A 52 -4.36 -3.65 -12.01
CA LYS A 52 -5.09 -2.38 -11.89
C LYS A 52 -4.15 -1.19 -12.10
N LYS A 53 -4.60 -0.21 -12.89
CA LYS A 53 -3.95 1.10 -12.93
C LYS A 53 -4.47 1.94 -11.78
N VAL A 54 -3.57 2.48 -10.95
CA VAL A 54 -3.91 3.31 -9.80
C VAL A 54 -2.96 4.49 -9.71
N ASN A 55 -3.51 5.69 -9.63
CA ASN A 55 -2.76 6.87 -9.22
C ASN A 55 -2.83 7.01 -7.70
N ALA A 56 -1.73 6.72 -7.01
CA ALA A 56 -1.66 6.79 -5.55
C ALA A 56 -1.72 8.22 -4.97
N ALA A 57 -1.66 9.25 -5.82
CA ALA A 57 -1.97 10.62 -5.42
C ALA A 57 -3.48 10.85 -5.22
N ASN A 58 -4.33 9.92 -5.70
CA ASN A 58 -5.78 9.99 -5.60
C ASN A 58 -6.31 8.88 -4.70
N ILE A 59 -6.74 9.23 -3.49
CA ILE A 59 -7.25 8.28 -2.50
C ILE A 59 -8.47 7.52 -3.02
N ASP A 60 -9.35 8.16 -3.76
CA ASP A 60 -10.58 7.52 -4.27
C ASP A 60 -10.27 6.46 -5.34
N GLU A 61 -9.21 6.65 -6.14
CA GLU A 61 -8.73 5.62 -7.06
C GLU A 61 -8.16 4.40 -6.31
N ILE A 62 -7.42 4.64 -5.21
CA ILE A 62 -6.91 3.55 -4.37
C ILE A 62 -8.08 2.77 -3.78
N VAL A 63 -9.06 3.47 -3.21
CA VAL A 63 -10.26 2.86 -2.61
C VAL A 63 -11.02 2.02 -3.63
N ALA A 64 -11.26 2.57 -4.83
CA ALA A 64 -11.99 1.86 -5.88
C ALA A 64 -11.24 0.60 -6.37
N ALA A 65 -9.90 0.69 -6.49
CA ALA A 65 -9.10 -0.47 -6.90
C ALA A 65 -9.03 -1.56 -5.84
N ALA A 66 -9.07 -1.18 -4.56
CA ALA A 66 -8.95 -2.07 -3.41
C ALA A 66 -10.30 -2.56 -2.86
N GLU A 67 -11.39 -2.31 -3.56
CA GLU A 67 -12.71 -2.74 -3.11
C GLU A 67 -12.74 -4.24 -2.81
N GLY A 68 -13.18 -4.59 -1.60
CA GLY A 68 -13.25 -5.97 -1.11
C GLY A 68 -11.90 -6.54 -0.65
N CYS A 69 -10.82 -5.77 -0.67
CA CYS A 69 -9.54 -6.21 -0.11
C CYS A 69 -9.58 -6.18 1.42
N GLU A 70 -8.95 -7.18 2.03
CA GLU A 70 -8.77 -7.27 3.48
C GLU A 70 -7.40 -6.74 3.93
N LEU A 71 -6.47 -6.57 2.99
CA LEU A 71 -5.14 -6.03 3.23
C LEU A 71 -4.69 -5.15 2.06
N LEU A 72 -4.15 -4.00 2.39
CA LEU A 72 -3.39 -3.14 1.49
C LEU A 72 -1.91 -3.24 1.82
N VAL A 73 -1.09 -3.60 0.86
CA VAL A 73 0.37 -3.58 0.95
C VAL A 73 0.91 -2.41 0.12
N ASN A 74 1.54 -1.47 0.79
CA ASN A 74 2.13 -0.31 0.16
C ASN A 74 3.61 -0.55 -0.14
N VAL A 75 3.96 -0.58 -1.43
CA VAL A 75 5.33 -0.69 -1.94
C VAL A 75 5.68 0.54 -2.78
N MET A 76 4.91 1.59 -2.61
CA MET A 76 5.08 2.86 -3.31
C MET A 76 6.16 3.72 -2.64
N PRO A 77 6.67 4.74 -3.35
CA PRO A 77 7.49 5.77 -2.72
C PRO A 77 6.83 6.39 -1.50
N LEU A 78 7.64 6.85 -0.56
CA LEU A 78 7.25 7.35 0.75
C LEU A 78 6.13 8.40 0.71
N GLU A 79 6.14 9.28 -0.26
CA GLU A 79 5.17 10.37 -0.45
C GLU A 79 3.71 9.90 -0.56
N PHE A 80 3.48 8.64 -0.91
CA PHE A 80 2.14 8.07 -1.03
C PHE A 80 1.64 7.33 0.22
N GLY A 81 2.48 7.20 1.25
CA GLY A 81 2.17 6.42 2.45
C GLY A 81 0.88 6.88 3.14
N VAL A 82 0.74 8.19 3.35
CA VAL A 82 -0.45 8.77 4.01
C VAL A 82 -1.73 8.51 3.21
N ASN A 83 -1.69 8.66 1.89
CA ASN A 83 -2.84 8.37 1.02
C ASN A 83 -3.25 6.91 1.10
N MET A 84 -2.28 6.00 1.11
CA MET A 84 -2.53 4.56 1.24
C MET A 84 -3.15 4.21 2.60
N MET A 85 -2.67 4.83 3.68
CA MET A 85 -3.27 4.64 5.02
C MET A 85 -4.71 5.16 5.07
N HIS A 86 -4.98 6.35 4.54
CA HIS A 86 -6.33 6.89 4.45
C HIS A 86 -7.27 5.99 3.64
N ALA A 87 -6.79 5.42 2.53
CA ALA A 87 -7.57 4.47 1.75
C ALA A 87 -7.89 3.20 2.56
N ALA A 88 -6.91 2.64 3.28
CA ALA A 88 -7.11 1.48 4.13
C ALA A 88 -8.12 1.74 5.26
N ILE A 89 -8.05 2.91 5.90
CA ILE A 89 -9.01 3.34 6.92
C ILE A 89 -10.42 3.43 6.33
N LYS A 90 -10.58 4.08 5.17
CA LYS A 90 -11.88 4.17 4.48
C LYS A 90 -12.47 2.80 4.14
N LEU A 91 -11.63 1.84 3.77
CA LEU A 91 -12.04 0.47 3.44
C LEU A 91 -12.26 -0.41 4.67
N GLY A 92 -11.76 -0.01 5.84
CA GLY A 92 -11.77 -0.84 7.03
C GLY A 92 -10.90 -2.10 6.90
N CYS A 93 -9.82 -2.03 6.11
CA CYS A 93 -8.91 -3.15 5.88
C CYS A 93 -7.58 -2.97 6.61
N CYS A 94 -6.81 -4.06 6.73
CA CYS A 94 -5.47 -4.01 7.28
C CYS A 94 -4.52 -3.25 6.34
N TYR A 95 -3.46 -2.69 6.89
CA TYR A 95 -2.43 -1.97 6.16
C TYR A 95 -1.03 -2.44 6.53
N GLN A 96 -0.17 -2.53 5.54
CA GLN A 96 1.24 -2.81 5.71
C GLN A 96 2.05 -2.04 4.68
N ASP A 97 3.19 -1.49 5.06
CA ASP A 97 4.15 -0.90 4.15
C ASP A 97 5.58 -1.43 4.37
N LEU A 98 6.45 -1.11 3.42
CA LEU A 98 7.88 -1.41 3.50
C LEU A 98 8.70 -0.18 3.87
N SER A 99 8.07 0.96 4.01
CA SER A 99 8.72 2.22 4.35
C SER A 99 8.65 2.44 5.85
N ALA A 100 9.76 2.61 6.49
CA ALA A 100 9.75 3.19 7.82
C ALA A 100 9.28 4.66 7.70
N CYS A 101 8.18 4.98 8.22
CA CYS A 101 7.63 6.22 8.75
C CYS A 101 8.26 7.59 8.38
N GLU A 102 9.04 7.69 7.33
CA GLU A 102 9.78 8.92 6.99
C GLU A 102 8.91 10.05 6.44
N ASN A 103 7.63 9.82 6.26
CA ASN A 103 6.80 10.68 5.41
C ASN A 103 5.97 11.73 6.10
N ILE A 104 6.24 12.01 7.33
CA ILE A 104 5.44 13.00 8.05
C ILE A 104 6.14 14.36 8.13
N THR A 105 6.97 14.66 7.15
CA THR A 105 7.52 16.01 6.97
C THR A 105 6.44 17.07 6.71
N GLU A 106 5.25 16.68 6.29
CA GLU A 106 4.12 17.59 6.08
C GLU A 106 3.46 18.07 7.38
N VAL A 107 3.70 17.37 8.48
CA VAL A 107 3.04 17.65 9.77
C VAL A 107 3.97 18.34 10.77
N MET A 108 5.27 18.51 10.43
CA MET A 108 6.26 18.84 11.45
C MET A 108 7.18 20.01 11.08
N ASP A 109 7.21 20.99 11.98
CA ASP A 109 8.14 22.13 11.97
C ASP A 109 9.17 21.96 13.10
N VAL A 110 10.08 21.00 12.96
CA VAL A 110 11.12 20.64 13.93
C VAL A 110 12.47 20.39 13.26
N ASP A 111 13.57 20.39 14.01
CA ASP A 111 14.91 20.17 13.51
C ASP A 111 15.16 18.73 13.03
N GLU A 112 16.11 18.57 12.13
CA GLU A 112 16.20 17.43 11.20
C GLU A 112 16.23 16.02 11.83
N TYR A 113 16.84 15.86 12.98
CA TYR A 113 16.91 14.57 13.67
C TYR A 113 15.68 14.30 14.55
N ASP A 114 15.21 15.30 15.23
CA ASP A 114 14.02 15.22 16.07
C ASP A 114 12.76 15.07 15.20
N ARG A 115 12.75 15.68 14.01
CA ARG A 115 11.76 15.48 12.97
C ARG A 115 11.61 14.02 12.57
N TRP A 116 12.69 13.33 12.37
CA TRP A 116 12.67 11.96 11.93
C TRP A 116 12.06 11.03 13.00
N ILE A 117 12.48 11.18 14.25
CA ILE A 117 11.96 10.37 15.36
C ILE A 117 10.51 10.72 15.69
N GLU A 118 10.16 11.98 15.69
CA GLU A 118 8.79 12.42 15.94
C GLU A 118 7.86 12.13 14.76
N GLY A 119 8.38 12.17 13.53
CA GLY A 119 7.67 11.72 12.35
C GLY A 119 7.25 10.26 12.43
N ILE A 120 8.15 9.39 12.86
CA ILE A 120 7.86 7.98 13.12
C ILE A 120 6.73 7.82 14.15
N LYS A 121 6.82 8.54 15.25
CA LYS A 121 5.77 8.59 16.27
C LYS A 121 4.44 9.05 15.66
N CYS A 122 4.48 10.13 14.91
CA CYS A 122 3.30 10.78 14.39
C CYS A 122 2.48 9.88 13.44
N MET A 123 3.13 9.14 12.55
CA MET A 123 2.42 8.29 11.59
C MET A 123 1.61 7.20 12.29
N TYR A 124 2.20 6.49 13.24
CA TYR A 124 1.50 5.44 13.96
C TYR A 124 0.61 5.97 15.07
N ASP A 125 0.98 7.08 15.71
CA ASP A 125 0.15 7.69 16.75
C ASP A 125 -1.09 8.40 16.20
N VAL A 126 -0.99 9.03 15.04
CA VAL A 126 -2.11 9.73 14.41
C VAL A 126 -3.05 8.76 13.73
N TYR A 127 -2.53 7.91 12.86
CA TYR A 127 -3.35 7.01 12.04
C TYR A 127 -3.54 5.63 12.65
N GLY A 128 -2.64 5.16 13.49
CA GLY A 128 -2.70 3.82 14.08
C GLY A 128 -3.97 3.57 14.88
N LYS A 129 -4.51 4.58 15.54
CA LYS A 129 -5.76 4.47 16.31
C LYS A 129 -6.99 4.25 15.44
N GLU A 130 -6.95 4.69 14.20
CA GLU A 130 -8.06 4.56 13.26
C GLU A 130 -8.13 3.15 12.65
N PHE A 131 -7.05 2.36 12.81
CA PHE A 131 -7.03 0.93 12.44
C PHE A 131 -7.49 0.00 13.55
N ALA A 132 -7.57 0.49 14.76
CA ALA A 132 -8.04 -0.31 15.89
C ALA A 132 -9.57 -0.36 15.95
#